data_4173c7447150134982aab40f1f75a813
#
_entry.id   4173c7447150134982aab40f1f75a813
#
_cell.length_a   1.000
_cell.length_b   1.000
_cell.length_c   1.000
_cell.angle_alpha   90.00
_cell.angle_beta   90.00
_cell.angle_gamma   90.00
#
_symmetry.space_group_name_H-M   'P 1'
#
loop_
_entity.id
_entity.type
_entity.pdbx_description
1 polymer ?
#
loop_
_entity_poly.entity_id
_entity_poly.type
_entity_poly.pdbx_seq_one_letter_code
_entity_poly.pdbx_strand_id
1 'polypeptide(L)'
;GGVLEVVVKRRPRVVVIPTGNEVITPEEALSRGPRAGEIVDVNSTIVGGLITEAGGEFVPHPIVRDDPKALKDAIRSASHTGYDIIVINAGSSAGSEDYTASIVEELGEVLVHGVSIMPGKPTLLGVVDGRSIIGIPGYPVSATLSCELFVRPLIAAMLGLAAPQRDRIVVTSTRRLPSKLGVEEFVRVRVGRVGERIVATPLSRGAGVITSLTRADAIIRIPRLIEGIEEGEATEAELLVRKGAVERTVVVMGSHDLALDLLASWIRQEDPSLTLSSNHVGSLEGIIALKKGYAHMAGSHLLDPATGEYNTPYIQKYLSGMGVKIIHLAYRQQGYILPHANPRGIKHLSDLAGDGIRFINRQRGSGTRVLLDYLIEKDGIDAAQITGYEEEEFTHLGVAVAVKSGRADVGLGIYGAAKALDLDFVPLEQERYDLIIPQAFFDNPPVQKVIEVLRSEEFRAQIERLGGYDTSSMGEEGEEVTV
;
A
#
# COMPACT_ATOMS: atom_id res chain seq x y z
N GLY A 1 -49.45 -9.10 7.17
CA GLY A 1 -50.33 -9.11 6.10
C GLY A 1 -50.67 -10.43 5.42
N GLY A 2 -50.36 -11.67 5.95
CA GLY A 2 -50.82 -12.94 5.38
C GLY A 2 -50.22 -13.38 4.05
N VAL A 3 -49.24 -12.67 3.52
CA VAL A 3 -48.48 -13.06 2.31
C VAL A 3 -47.42 -14.07 2.72
N LEU A 4 -47.60 -15.33 2.29
CA LEU A 4 -46.70 -16.44 2.62
C LEU A 4 -45.66 -16.71 1.53
N GLU A 5 -45.94 -16.29 0.30
CA GLU A 5 -45.06 -16.51 -0.85
C GLU A 5 -44.90 -15.22 -1.65
N VAL A 6 -43.67 -14.94 -2.09
CA VAL A 6 -43.38 -13.83 -3.00
C VAL A 6 -42.50 -14.32 -4.14
N VAL A 7 -42.76 -13.83 -5.34
CA VAL A 7 -41.91 -14.09 -6.50
C VAL A 7 -40.72 -13.15 -6.47
N VAL A 8 -39.51 -13.73 -6.43
CA VAL A 8 -38.23 -12.97 -6.45
C VAL A 8 -37.40 -13.37 -7.65
N LYS A 9 -36.51 -12.49 -8.08
CA LYS A 9 -35.48 -12.85 -9.04
C LYS A 9 -34.46 -13.79 -8.42
N ARG A 10 -34.07 -14.84 -9.13
CA ARG A 10 -32.98 -15.70 -8.70
C ARG A 10 -31.64 -14.96 -8.73
N ARG A 11 -30.70 -15.40 -7.94
CA ARG A 11 -29.33 -14.88 -7.99
C ARG A 11 -28.66 -15.25 -9.32
N PRO A 12 -28.03 -14.29 -10.03
CA PRO A 12 -27.23 -14.60 -11.21
C PRO A 12 -26.07 -15.50 -10.84
N ARG A 13 -25.86 -16.58 -11.59
CA ARG A 13 -24.75 -17.51 -11.41
C ARG A 13 -23.56 -17.02 -12.23
N VAL A 14 -22.46 -16.72 -11.55
CA VAL A 14 -21.27 -16.15 -12.16
C VAL A 14 -20.11 -17.12 -11.99
N VAL A 15 -19.66 -17.74 -13.07
CA VAL A 15 -18.47 -18.59 -13.07
C VAL A 15 -17.22 -17.74 -13.31
N VAL A 16 -16.17 -17.97 -12.51
CA VAL A 16 -14.85 -17.32 -12.70
C VAL A 16 -13.86 -18.38 -13.13
N ILE A 17 -13.29 -18.18 -14.32
CA ILE A 17 -12.30 -19.07 -14.97
C ILE A 17 -10.92 -18.43 -14.84
N PRO A 18 -10.08 -18.86 -13.89
CA PRO A 18 -8.70 -18.41 -13.81
C PRO A 18 -7.87 -19.07 -14.91
N THR A 19 -6.96 -18.32 -15.53
CA THR A 19 -6.05 -18.83 -16.56
C THR A 19 -4.60 -18.52 -16.22
N GLY A 20 -3.67 -19.37 -16.67
CA GLY A 20 -2.23 -19.17 -16.49
C GLY A 20 -1.52 -20.49 -16.20
N ASN A 21 -0.35 -20.67 -16.80
CA ASN A 21 0.52 -21.82 -16.48
C ASN A 21 1.27 -21.63 -15.16
N GLU A 22 1.47 -20.37 -14.77
CA GLU A 22 2.12 -19.95 -13.52
C GLU A 22 1.18 -19.97 -12.33
N VAL A 23 -0.14 -20.04 -12.56
CA VAL A 23 -1.15 -19.92 -11.51
C VAL A 23 -1.34 -21.23 -10.79
N ILE A 24 -1.32 -21.19 -9.44
CA ILE A 24 -1.59 -22.33 -8.56
C ILE A 24 -2.71 -21.99 -7.59
N THR A 25 -3.42 -23.00 -7.09
CA THR A 25 -4.48 -22.79 -6.10
C THR A 25 -3.91 -22.42 -4.71
N PRO A 26 -4.70 -21.75 -3.85
CA PRO A 26 -4.31 -21.52 -2.45
C PRO A 26 -4.00 -22.82 -1.70
N GLU A 27 -4.73 -23.91 -1.96
CA GLU A 27 -4.53 -25.23 -1.34
C GLU A 27 -3.18 -25.84 -1.72
N GLU A 28 -2.80 -25.74 -3.01
CA GLU A 28 -1.47 -26.17 -3.47
C GLU A 28 -0.36 -25.33 -2.81
N ALA A 29 -0.54 -24.01 -2.73
CA ALA A 29 0.40 -23.12 -2.07
C ALA A 29 0.58 -23.44 -0.58
N LEU A 30 -0.51 -23.77 0.13
CA LEU A 30 -0.47 -24.18 1.54
C LEU A 30 0.20 -25.54 1.72
N SER A 31 0.00 -26.47 0.79
CA SER A 31 0.50 -27.86 0.93
C SER A 31 2.00 -27.98 0.71
N ARG A 32 2.59 -27.22 -0.22
CA ARG A 32 3.98 -27.39 -0.67
C ARG A 32 4.80 -26.11 -0.77
N GLY A 33 4.17 -24.95 -0.53
CA GLY A 33 4.75 -23.64 -0.83
C GLY A 33 4.79 -23.32 -2.34
N PRO A 34 4.74 -22.02 -2.71
CA PRO A 34 4.94 -21.61 -4.10
C PRO A 34 6.38 -21.87 -4.55
N ARG A 35 6.58 -22.33 -5.79
CA ARG A 35 7.88 -22.43 -6.43
C ARG A 35 8.24 -21.14 -7.16
N ALA A 36 9.50 -20.97 -7.52
CA ALA A 36 9.92 -19.83 -8.33
C ALA A 36 9.13 -19.78 -9.66
N GLY A 37 8.51 -18.62 -9.94
CA GLY A 37 7.66 -18.40 -11.10
C GLY A 37 6.19 -18.79 -10.91
N GLU A 38 5.79 -19.40 -9.79
CA GLU A 38 4.39 -19.67 -9.49
C GLU A 38 3.72 -18.50 -8.77
N ILE A 39 2.45 -18.26 -9.08
CA ILE A 39 1.60 -17.21 -8.49
C ILE A 39 0.35 -17.87 -7.91
N VAL A 40 0.01 -17.53 -6.67
CA VAL A 40 -1.23 -18.02 -6.04
C VAL A 40 -2.43 -17.30 -6.62
N ASP A 41 -3.49 -18.02 -6.98
CA ASP A 41 -4.77 -17.42 -7.43
C ASP A 41 -5.48 -16.70 -6.29
N VAL A 42 -5.20 -15.42 -6.14
CA VAL A 42 -5.90 -14.51 -5.23
C VAL A 42 -7.09 -13.83 -5.90
N ASN A 43 -7.09 -13.74 -7.23
CA ASN A 43 -8.10 -13.01 -7.99
C ASN A 43 -9.46 -13.71 -7.91
N SER A 44 -9.52 -15.03 -8.02
CA SER A 44 -10.77 -15.77 -7.88
C SER A 44 -11.42 -15.53 -6.52
N THR A 45 -10.62 -15.44 -5.45
CA THR A 45 -11.13 -15.11 -4.10
C THR A 45 -11.69 -13.69 -4.03
N ILE A 46 -10.95 -12.70 -4.55
CA ILE A 46 -11.36 -11.29 -4.54
C ILE A 46 -12.63 -11.10 -5.37
N VAL A 47 -12.60 -11.57 -6.61
CA VAL A 47 -13.72 -11.43 -7.56
C VAL A 47 -14.94 -12.19 -7.06
N GLY A 48 -14.75 -13.41 -6.49
CA GLY A 48 -15.81 -14.20 -5.87
C GLY A 48 -16.46 -13.48 -4.71
N GLY A 49 -15.70 -12.82 -3.86
CA GLY A 49 -16.18 -11.95 -2.79
C GLY A 49 -17.04 -10.80 -3.31
N LEU A 50 -16.56 -10.08 -4.33
CA LEU A 50 -17.29 -8.98 -4.96
C LEU A 50 -18.60 -9.43 -5.65
N ILE A 51 -18.59 -10.58 -6.31
CA ILE A 51 -19.78 -11.18 -6.90
C ILE A 51 -20.82 -11.49 -5.81
N THR A 52 -20.38 -12.10 -4.72
CA THR A 52 -21.26 -12.48 -3.59
C THR A 52 -21.84 -11.24 -2.92
N GLU A 53 -21.02 -10.21 -2.68
CA GLU A 53 -21.45 -8.91 -2.14
C GLU A 53 -22.48 -8.23 -3.04
N ALA A 54 -22.33 -8.36 -4.36
CA ALA A 54 -23.28 -7.82 -5.34
C ALA A 54 -24.60 -8.60 -5.42
N GLY A 55 -24.73 -9.72 -4.71
CA GLY A 55 -25.93 -10.57 -4.71
C GLY A 55 -25.90 -11.70 -5.75
N GLY A 56 -24.78 -11.91 -6.43
CA GLY A 56 -24.56 -13.05 -7.33
C GLY A 56 -24.21 -14.35 -6.59
N GLU A 57 -24.28 -15.47 -7.30
CA GLU A 57 -23.78 -16.77 -6.88
C GLU A 57 -22.43 -17.01 -7.55
N PHE A 58 -21.34 -16.94 -6.77
CA PHE A 58 -19.99 -17.22 -7.27
C PHE A 58 -19.79 -18.72 -7.46
N VAL A 59 -19.32 -19.11 -8.64
CA VAL A 59 -18.95 -20.48 -8.97
C VAL A 59 -17.48 -20.52 -9.39
N PRO A 60 -16.59 -21.14 -8.61
CA PRO A 60 -15.21 -21.29 -8.99
C PRO A 60 -15.08 -22.32 -10.13
N HIS A 61 -14.20 -22.05 -11.10
CA HIS A 61 -13.76 -22.99 -12.13
C HIS A 61 -12.32 -23.44 -11.86
N PRO A 62 -11.94 -24.68 -12.16
CA PRO A 62 -10.54 -25.08 -12.14
C PRO A 62 -9.67 -24.18 -13.01
N ILE A 63 -8.39 -24.02 -12.63
CA ILE A 63 -7.44 -23.22 -13.40
C ILE A 63 -7.27 -23.82 -14.80
N VAL A 64 -7.46 -22.99 -15.82
CA VAL A 64 -7.25 -23.36 -17.23
C VAL A 64 -5.83 -22.96 -17.64
N ARG A 65 -5.09 -23.87 -18.22
CA ARG A 65 -3.74 -23.57 -18.72
C ARG A 65 -3.82 -22.62 -19.93
N ASP A 66 -2.71 -21.95 -20.23
CA ASP A 66 -2.57 -21.09 -21.43
C ASP A 66 -2.53 -21.94 -22.71
N ASP A 67 -3.64 -22.60 -22.98
CA ASP A 67 -3.91 -23.38 -24.18
C ASP A 67 -5.23 -22.89 -24.80
N PRO A 68 -5.20 -22.35 -26.03
CA PRO A 68 -6.39 -21.84 -26.72
C PRO A 68 -7.53 -22.85 -26.79
N LYS A 69 -7.22 -24.14 -26.99
CA LYS A 69 -8.23 -25.20 -27.06
C LYS A 69 -8.88 -25.43 -25.70
N ALA A 70 -8.08 -25.52 -24.63
CA ALA A 70 -8.58 -25.71 -23.27
C ALA A 70 -9.48 -24.53 -22.84
N LEU A 71 -9.08 -23.30 -23.14
CA LEU A 71 -9.86 -22.10 -22.85
C LEU A 71 -11.17 -22.09 -23.65
N LYS A 72 -11.13 -22.42 -24.94
CA LYS A 72 -12.32 -22.53 -25.80
C LYS A 72 -13.31 -23.56 -25.27
N ASP A 73 -12.82 -24.74 -24.88
CA ASP A 73 -13.64 -25.81 -24.34
C ASP A 73 -14.26 -25.41 -22.99
N ALA A 74 -13.51 -24.70 -22.12
CA ALA A 74 -14.01 -24.18 -20.84
C ALA A 74 -15.12 -23.15 -21.06
N ILE A 75 -14.95 -22.17 -21.97
CA ILE A 75 -15.96 -21.14 -22.28
C ILE A 75 -17.23 -21.81 -22.85
N ARG A 76 -17.07 -22.73 -23.79
CA ARG A 76 -18.21 -23.46 -24.38
C ARG A 76 -18.96 -24.30 -23.35
N SER A 77 -18.25 -25.01 -22.48
CA SER A 77 -18.83 -25.77 -21.40
C SER A 77 -19.60 -24.85 -20.44
N ALA A 78 -19.00 -23.73 -20.07
CA ALA A 78 -19.62 -22.74 -19.18
C ALA A 78 -20.90 -22.12 -19.80
N SER A 79 -20.90 -21.81 -21.10
CA SER A 79 -22.08 -21.23 -21.79
C SER A 79 -23.26 -22.19 -21.79
N HIS A 80 -23.03 -23.50 -21.85
CA HIS A 80 -24.08 -24.53 -21.81
C HIS A 80 -24.49 -24.99 -20.40
N THR A 81 -23.68 -24.68 -19.36
CA THR A 81 -23.97 -25.15 -17.98
C THR A 81 -25.02 -24.28 -17.24
N GLY A 82 -25.52 -23.23 -17.87
CA GLY A 82 -26.56 -22.37 -17.29
C GLY A 82 -26.05 -21.28 -16.35
N TYR A 83 -24.78 -20.88 -16.49
CA TYR A 83 -24.26 -19.65 -15.89
C TYR A 83 -24.80 -18.42 -16.64
N ASP A 84 -25.00 -17.32 -15.92
CA ASP A 84 -25.51 -16.07 -16.48
C ASP A 84 -24.38 -15.16 -16.97
N ILE A 85 -23.26 -15.19 -16.23
CA ILE A 85 -22.05 -14.41 -16.51
C ILE A 85 -20.84 -15.34 -16.42
N ILE A 86 -19.95 -15.23 -17.40
CA ILE A 86 -18.67 -15.94 -17.43
C ILE A 86 -17.56 -14.90 -17.32
N VAL A 87 -16.80 -14.94 -16.26
CA VAL A 87 -15.65 -14.07 -16.03
C VAL A 87 -14.39 -14.87 -16.33
N ILE A 88 -13.55 -14.37 -17.22
CA ILE A 88 -12.27 -14.98 -17.58
C ILE A 88 -11.19 -14.11 -16.96
N ASN A 89 -10.44 -14.66 -15.99
CA ASN A 89 -9.30 -13.98 -15.41
C ASN A 89 -8.05 -14.35 -16.19
N ALA A 90 -7.72 -13.53 -17.20
CA ALA A 90 -6.58 -13.76 -18.08
C ALA A 90 -5.26 -13.49 -17.37
N GLY A 91 -4.25 -14.36 -17.54
CA GLY A 91 -2.90 -14.13 -17.06
C GLY A 91 -2.29 -12.85 -17.63
N SER A 92 -1.28 -12.30 -16.94
CA SER A 92 -0.66 -10.99 -17.26
C SER A 92 0.31 -11.04 -18.46
N SER A 93 0.44 -12.17 -19.16
CA SER A 93 1.37 -12.28 -20.27
C SER A 93 0.83 -11.62 -21.53
N ALA A 94 1.67 -10.88 -22.22
CA ALA A 94 1.35 -10.11 -23.43
C ALA A 94 0.82 -10.95 -24.63
N GLY A 95 0.59 -12.23 -24.44
CA GLY A 95 0.07 -13.15 -25.45
C GLY A 95 -1.31 -13.73 -25.14
N SER A 96 -1.75 -13.78 -23.87
CA SER A 96 -3.02 -14.41 -23.50
C SER A 96 -4.25 -13.54 -23.77
N GLU A 97 -4.10 -12.24 -23.85
CA GLU A 97 -5.19 -11.29 -24.14
C GLU A 97 -5.71 -11.46 -25.57
N ASP A 98 -4.83 -11.68 -26.54
CA ASP A 98 -5.20 -11.90 -27.94
C ASP A 98 -5.97 -13.22 -28.14
N TYR A 99 -5.60 -14.28 -27.40
CA TYR A 99 -6.33 -15.55 -27.49
C TYR A 99 -7.75 -15.46 -26.94
N THR A 100 -7.96 -14.78 -25.82
CA THR A 100 -9.30 -14.65 -25.23
C THR A 100 -10.25 -13.91 -26.16
N ALA A 101 -9.82 -12.81 -26.77
CA ALA A 101 -10.63 -12.05 -27.71
C ALA A 101 -10.97 -12.87 -28.94
N SER A 102 -9.98 -13.53 -29.58
CA SER A 102 -10.19 -14.35 -30.77
C SER A 102 -11.09 -15.57 -30.51
N ILE A 103 -10.97 -16.19 -29.33
CA ILE A 103 -11.82 -17.32 -28.93
C ILE A 103 -13.26 -16.85 -28.70
N VAL A 104 -13.47 -15.70 -28.04
CA VAL A 104 -14.80 -15.14 -27.84
C VAL A 104 -15.43 -14.75 -29.19
N GLU A 105 -14.65 -14.17 -30.12
CA GLU A 105 -15.11 -13.83 -31.47
C GLU A 105 -15.49 -15.06 -32.31
N GLU A 106 -14.76 -16.17 -32.12
CA GLU A 106 -15.07 -17.45 -32.78
C GLU A 106 -16.34 -18.11 -32.21
N LEU A 107 -16.61 -17.96 -30.91
CA LEU A 107 -17.74 -18.59 -30.20
C LEU A 107 -19.00 -17.71 -30.17
N GLY A 108 -18.87 -16.40 -30.40
CA GLY A 108 -19.96 -15.44 -30.26
C GLY A 108 -19.60 -14.07 -30.80
N GLU A 109 -19.69 -13.04 -29.99
CA GLU A 109 -19.46 -11.66 -30.37
C GLU A 109 -18.59 -10.94 -29.31
N VAL A 110 -17.56 -10.23 -29.74
CA VAL A 110 -16.79 -9.28 -28.95
C VAL A 110 -17.40 -7.88 -29.09
N LEU A 111 -17.97 -7.36 -28.00
CA LEU A 111 -18.57 -6.04 -27.94
C LEU A 111 -17.55 -4.93 -27.70
N VAL A 112 -16.58 -5.21 -26.80
CA VAL A 112 -15.51 -4.27 -26.43
C VAL A 112 -14.22 -5.05 -26.21
N HIS A 113 -13.13 -4.62 -26.85
CA HIS A 113 -11.80 -5.14 -26.62
C HIS A 113 -10.87 -4.01 -26.16
N GLY A 114 -10.65 -3.93 -24.86
CA GLY A 114 -9.92 -2.86 -24.21
C GLY A 114 -10.78 -1.64 -23.88
N VAL A 115 -10.56 -1.08 -22.69
CA VAL A 115 -11.25 0.10 -22.16
C VAL A 115 -10.25 1.19 -21.79
N SER A 116 -10.63 2.46 -21.94
CA SER A 116 -9.74 3.59 -21.65
C SER A 116 -9.69 3.91 -20.16
N ILE A 117 -9.31 2.92 -19.35
CA ILE A 117 -9.15 3.05 -17.89
C ILE A 117 -7.75 2.62 -17.43
N MET A 118 -7.31 3.09 -16.27
CA MET A 118 -6.06 2.68 -15.63
C MET A 118 -6.22 2.58 -14.11
N PRO A 119 -5.89 1.40 -13.51
CA PRO A 119 -5.58 0.12 -14.15
C PRO A 119 -6.82 -0.54 -14.78
N GLY A 120 -6.65 -1.59 -15.61
CA GLY A 120 -7.76 -2.36 -16.16
C GLY A 120 -7.96 -2.22 -17.69
N LYS A 121 -7.02 -1.55 -18.38
CA LYS A 121 -7.09 -1.32 -19.85
C LYS A 121 -7.48 -2.57 -20.66
N PRO A 122 -6.92 -3.80 -20.40
CA PRO A 122 -7.21 -4.96 -21.25
C PRO A 122 -8.52 -5.69 -20.89
N THR A 123 -9.51 -5.00 -20.37
CA THR A 123 -10.84 -5.59 -20.12
C THR A 123 -11.56 -5.89 -21.44
N LEU A 124 -12.16 -7.07 -21.56
CA LEU A 124 -12.93 -7.53 -22.68
C LEU A 124 -14.40 -7.71 -22.27
N LEU A 125 -15.32 -7.28 -23.12
CA LEU A 125 -16.75 -7.55 -22.96
C LEU A 125 -17.28 -8.24 -24.23
N GLY A 126 -18.02 -9.33 -24.05
CA GLY A 126 -18.57 -10.11 -25.16
C GLY A 126 -19.80 -10.92 -24.77
N VAL A 127 -20.32 -11.63 -25.75
CA VAL A 127 -21.48 -12.53 -25.61
C VAL A 127 -21.20 -13.84 -26.32
N VAL A 128 -21.43 -14.97 -25.64
CA VAL A 128 -21.36 -16.33 -26.21
C VAL A 128 -22.65 -17.07 -25.80
N ASP A 129 -23.38 -17.61 -26.76
CA ASP A 129 -24.66 -18.33 -26.56
C ASP A 129 -25.67 -17.52 -25.69
N GLY A 130 -25.72 -16.20 -25.87
CA GLY A 130 -26.57 -15.30 -25.08
C GLY A 130 -26.09 -15.09 -23.64
N ARG A 131 -24.89 -15.54 -23.26
CA ARG A 131 -24.28 -15.33 -21.94
C ARG A 131 -23.25 -14.20 -22.02
N SER A 132 -23.23 -13.37 -20.97
CA SER A 132 -22.24 -12.29 -20.89
C SER A 132 -20.86 -12.86 -20.58
N ILE A 133 -19.86 -12.49 -21.38
CA ILE A 133 -18.46 -12.81 -21.18
C ILE A 133 -17.72 -11.55 -20.76
N ILE A 134 -16.96 -11.62 -19.66
CA ILE A 134 -16.13 -10.51 -19.18
C ILE A 134 -14.71 -11.02 -18.97
N GLY A 135 -13.79 -10.59 -19.83
CA GLY A 135 -12.36 -10.82 -19.64
C GLY A 135 -11.78 -9.76 -18.70
N ILE A 136 -11.23 -10.17 -17.57
CA ILE A 136 -10.59 -9.28 -16.61
C ILE A 136 -9.08 -9.51 -16.58
N PRO A 137 -8.24 -8.46 -16.39
CA PRO A 137 -6.79 -8.60 -16.35
C PRO A 137 -6.31 -9.41 -15.15
N GLY A 138 -5.19 -10.12 -15.30
CA GLY A 138 -4.61 -10.98 -14.25
C GLY A 138 -4.04 -10.25 -13.03
N TYR A 139 -3.76 -8.95 -13.12
CA TYR A 139 -3.29 -8.17 -11.95
C TYR A 139 -4.43 -7.87 -10.97
N PRO A 140 -4.27 -8.11 -9.65
CA PRO A 140 -5.35 -8.03 -8.66
C PRO A 140 -6.11 -6.70 -8.65
N VAL A 141 -5.40 -5.57 -8.73
CA VAL A 141 -6.04 -4.25 -8.74
C VAL A 141 -6.84 -4.02 -10.01
N SER A 142 -6.33 -4.45 -11.15
CA SER A 142 -7.04 -4.38 -12.43
C SER A 142 -8.27 -5.27 -12.44
N ALA A 143 -8.14 -6.51 -11.96
CA ALA A 143 -9.24 -7.46 -11.86
C ALA A 143 -10.36 -6.92 -10.94
N THR A 144 -10.00 -6.38 -9.79
CA THR A 144 -10.94 -5.75 -8.85
C THR A 144 -11.68 -4.60 -9.51
N LEU A 145 -10.96 -3.68 -10.15
CA LEU A 145 -11.59 -2.52 -10.81
C LEU A 145 -12.49 -2.93 -11.97
N SER A 146 -12.06 -3.89 -12.80
CA SER A 146 -12.90 -4.40 -13.89
C SER A 146 -14.16 -5.10 -13.36
N CYS A 147 -14.05 -5.86 -12.27
CA CYS A 147 -15.20 -6.45 -11.60
C CYS A 147 -16.17 -5.39 -11.07
N GLU A 148 -15.66 -4.35 -10.41
CA GLU A 148 -16.44 -3.23 -9.89
C GLU A 148 -17.20 -2.47 -11.01
N LEU A 149 -16.53 -2.22 -12.13
CA LEU A 149 -17.10 -1.40 -13.21
C LEU A 149 -18.04 -2.18 -14.15
N PHE A 150 -17.87 -3.50 -14.29
CA PHE A 150 -18.59 -4.26 -15.29
C PHE A 150 -19.39 -5.45 -14.72
N VAL A 151 -18.81 -6.24 -13.81
CA VAL A 151 -19.50 -7.43 -13.27
C VAL A 151 -20.57 -7.04 -12.26
N ARG A 152 -20.25 -6.20 -11.27
CA ARG A 152 -21.20 -5.78 -10.23
C ARG A 152 -22.43 -5.04 -10.78
N PRO A 153 -22.29 -4.05 -11.70
CA PRO A 153 -23.45 -3.40 -12.31
C PRO A 153 -24.32 -4.36 -13.12
N LEU A 154 -23.70 -5.33 -13.81
CA LEU A 154 -24.44 -6.34 -14.57
C LEU A 154 -25.27 -7.25 -13.65
N ILE A 155 -24.71 -7.72 -12.52
CA ILE A 155 -25.41 -8.46 -11.50
C ILE A 155 -26.60 -7.64 -10.96
N ALA A 156 -26.37 -6.37 -10.61
CA ALA A 156 -27.43 -5.48 -10.12
C ALA A 156 -28.57 -5.33 -11.16
N ALA A 157 -28.24 -5.13 -12.44
CA ALA A 157 -29.21 -5.04 -13.52
C ALA A 157 -30.03 -6.32 -13.67
N MET A 158 -29.41 -7.50 -13.60
CA MET A 158 -30.10 -8.80 -13.64
C MET A 158 -31.04 -8.99 -12.46
N LEU A 159 -30.70 -8.48 -11.29
CA LEU A 159 -31.54 -8.47 -10.09
C LEU A 159 -32.64 -7.40 -10.14
N GLY A 160 -32.59 -6.47 -11.11
CA GLY A 160 -33.51 -5.33 -11.20
C GLY A 160 -33.23 -4.26 -10.16
N LEU A 161 -31.98 -4.19 -9.69
CA LEU A 161 -31.48 -3.21 -8.74
C LEU A 161 -30.76 -2.07 -9.48
N ALA A 162 -30.69 -0.91 -8.84
CA ALA A 162 -29.79 0.16 -9.31
C ALA A 162 -28.34 -0.26 -9.15
N ALA A 163 -27.48 0.20 -10.05
CA ALA A 163 -26.04 0.00 -9.89
C ALA A 163 -25.56 0.55 -8.54
N PRO A 164 -24.66 -0.18 -7.83
CA PRO A 164 -24.13 0.29 -6.57
C PRO A 164 -23.48 1.67 -6.72
N GLN A 165 -23.88 2.61 -5.87
CA GLN A 165 -23.25 3.93 -5.79
C GLN A 165 -22.50 4.03 -4.49
N ARG A 166 -21.31 4.62 -4.54
CA ARG A 166 -20.50 4.94 -3.36
C ARG A 166 -20.72 6.38 -2.96
N ASP A 167 -20.63 6.64 -1.66
CA ASP A 167 -20.61 8.00 -1.15
C ASP A 167 -19.43 8.75 -1.73
N ARG A 168 -19.64 10.01 -2.09
CA ARG A 168 -18.60 10.92 -2.58
C ARG A 168 -18.32 11.99 -1.57
N ILE A 169 -17.05 12.35 -1.46
CA ILE A 169 -16.56 13.42 -0.61
C ILE A 169 -15.56 14.26 -1.39
N VAL A 170 -15.47 15.54 -1.00
CA VAL A 170 -14.41 16.42 -1.50
C VAL A 170 -13.17 16.22 -0.64
N VAL A 171 -12.03 15.97 -1.27
CA VAL A 171 -10.75 15.74 -0.63
C VAL A 171 -9.69 16.68 -1.20
N THR A 172 -8.66 16.99 -0.40
CA THR A 172 -7.48 17.73 -0.85
C THR A 172 -6.32 16.77 -1.08
N SER A 173 -5.75 16.76 -2.27
CA SER A 173 -4.60 15.90 -2.58
C SER A 173 -3.35 16.36 -1.84
N THR A 174 -2.68 15.45 -1.12
CA THR A 174 -1.45 15.77 -0.37
C THR A 174 -0.20 15.79 -1.24
N ARG A 175 -0.29 15.38 -2.50
CA ARG A 175 0.78 15.46 -3.51
C ARG A 175 0.20 15.46 -4.92
N ARG A 176 1.02 15.86 -5.88
CA ARG A 176 0.66 15.81 -7.29
C ARG A 176 0.32 14.39 -7.74
N LEU A 177 -0.78 14.24 -8.49
CA LEU A 177 -1.26 12.99 -9.10
C LEU A 177 -1.20 13.12 -10.63
N PRO A 178 -0.05 12.86 -11.28
CA PRO A 178 0.02 12.92 -12.73
C PRO A 178 -0.84 11.82 -13.34
N SER A 179 -1.50 12.10 -14.47
CA SER A 179 -2.29 11.13 -15.25
C SER A 179 -2.00 11.27 -16.74
N LYS A 180 -2.37 10.26 -17.51
CA LYS A 180 -2.19 10.25 -18.97
C LYS A 180 -3.48 10.70 -19.66
N LEU A 181 -3.36 11.61 -20.62
CA LEU A 181 -4.50 11.97 -21.46
C LEU A 181 -5.06 10.75 -22.21
N GLY A 182 -6.37 10.74 -22.40
CA GLY A 182 -7.07 9.67 -23.10
C GLY A 182 -7.45 8.47 -22.23
N VAL A 183 -7.04 8.45 -20.95
CA VAL A 183 -7.32 7.36 -20.01
C VAL A 183 -7.95 7.92 -18.74
N GLU A 184 -9.04 7.32 -18.27
CA GLU A 184 -9.58 7.60 -16.94
C GLU A 184 -8.80 6.81 -15.89
N GLU A 185 -8.17 7.50 -14.93
CA GLU A 185 -7.33 6.85 -13.92
C GLU A 185 -8.04 6.76 -12.57
N PHE A 186 -7.94 5.58 -11.94
CA PHE A 186 -8.52 5.27 -10.63
C PHE A 186 -7.41 5.18 -9.59
N VAL A 187 -7.21 6.25 -8.84
CA VAL A 187 -6.14 6.36 -7.84
C VAL A 187 -6.67 6.00 -6.46
N ARG A 188 -6.13 4.96 -5.87
CA ARG A 188 -6.44 4.54 -4.50
C ARG A 188 -5.76 5.48 -3.53
N VAL A 189 -6.53 5.98 -2.54
CA VAL A 189 -6.04 6.94 -1.55
C VAL A 189 -6.43 6.53 -0.13
N ARG A 190 -5.61 6.95 0.85
CA ARG A 190 -6.00 7.01 2.25
C ARG A 190 -6.61 8.38 2.49
N VAL A 191 -7.64 8.44 3.33
CA VAL A 191 -8.28 9.73 3.66
C VAL A 191 -8.43 9.89 5.16
N GLY A 192 -8.40 11.16 5.61
CA GLY A 192 -8.64 11.52 7.00
C GLY A 192 -8.93 13.02 7.11
N ARG A 193 -9.73 13.41 8.10
CA ARG A 193 -10.03 14.82 8.35
C ARG A 193 -8.93 15.45 9.20
N VAL A 194 -8.22 16.42 8.65
CA VAL A 194 -7.19 17.22 9.34
C VAL A 194 -7.67 18.66 9.40
N GLY A 195 -8.09 19.14 10.58
CA GLY A 195 -8.76 20.42 10.71
C GLY A 195 -10.05 20.46 9.87
N GLU A 196 -10.19 21.51 9.06
CA GLU A 196 -11.36 21.70 8.20
C GLU A 196 -11.31 20.89 6.89
N ARG A 197 -10.18 20.24 6.57
CA ARG A 197 -9.98 19.57 5.29
C ARG A 197 -10.01 18.05 5.45
N ILE A 198 -10.56 17.37 4.45
CA ILE A 198 -10.34 15.94 4.29
C ILE A 198 -9.16 15.80 3.33
N VAL A 199 -8.06 15.28 3.83
CA VAL A 199 -6.84 15.07 3.03
C VAL A 199 -6.85 13.69 2.39
N ALA A 200 -6.30 13.59 1.18
CA ALA A 200 -6.16 12.34 0.44
C ALA A 200 -4.70 12.09 0.12
N THR A 201 -4.14 11.00 0.66
CA THR A 201 -2.77 10.58 0.39
C THR A 201 -2.78 9.37 -0.54
N PRO A 202 -2.17 9.47 -1.74
CA PRO A 202 -2.19 8.37 -2.70
C PRO A 202 -1.34 7.19 -2.23
N LEU A 203 -1.87 6.01 -2.48
CA LEU A 203 -1.17 4.74 -2.32
C LEU A 203 -0.38 4.39 -3.60
N SER A 204 0.45 3.34 -3.52
CA SER A 204 1.16 2.81 -4.69
C SER A 204 0.19 2.49 -5.82
N ARG A 205 0.51 2.94 -7.04
CA ARG A 205 -0.34 2.80 -8.25
C ARG A 205 -0.15 1.48 -8.98
N GLY A 206 0.77 0.63 -8.57
CA GLY A 206 1.02 -0.65 -9.23
C GLY A 206 -0.24 -1.51 -9.33
N ALA A 207 -0.48 -2.08 -10.51
CA ALA A 207 -1.64 -2.95 -10.76
C ALA A 207 -1.60 -4.27 -9.96
N GLY A 208 -0.39 -4.74 -9.63
CA GLY A 208 -0.14 -5.94 -8.81
C GLY A 208 -0.06 -5.70 -7.31
N VAL A 209 -0.12 -4.44 -6.83
CA VAL A 209 0.03 -4.11 -5.40
C VAL A 209 -1.28 -4.33 -4.66
N ILE A 210 -1.55 -5.59 -4.27
CA ILE A 210 -2.79 -5.98 -3.56
C ILE A 210 -2.98 -5.23 -2.25
N THR A 211 -1.91 -4.92 -1.52
CA THR A 211 -1.97 -4.17 -0.26
C THR A 211 -2.56 -2.77 -0.43
N SER A 212 -2.51 -2.19 -1.63
CA SER A 212 -3.15 -0.91 -1.92
C SER A 212 -4.69 -1.02 -1.96
N LEU A 213 -5.24 -2.20 -2.26
CA LEU A 213 -6.70 -2.44 -2.19
C LEU A 213 -7.19 -2.52 -0.75
N THR A 214 -6.43 -3.22 0.11
CA THR A 214 -6.82 -3.42 1.52
C THR A 214 -6.60 -2.18 2.39
N ARG A 215 -5.71 -1.27 1.95
CA ARG A 215 -5.38 -0.04 2.67
C ARG A 215 -6.14 1.19 2.17
N ALA A 216 -6.77 1.11 0.99
CA ALA A 216 -7.49 2.26 0.42
C ALA A 216 -8.77 2.56 1.20
N ASP A 217 -8.95 3.83 1.51
CA ASP A 217 -10.18 4.35 2.12
C ASP A 217 -11.11 4.98 1.07
N ALA A 218 -10.54 5.42 -0.07
CA ALA A 218 -11.29 6.01 -1.19
C ALA A 218 -10.56 5.84 -2.53
N ILE A 219 -11.27 6.15 -3.61
CA ILE A 219 -10.76 6.20 -4.98
C ILE A 219 -10.99 7.60 -5.55
N ILE A 220 -9.94 8.25 -6.01
CA ILE A 220 -10.02 9.46 -6.84
C ILE A 220 -10.08 9.02 -8.29
N ARG A 221 -11.08 9.51 -9.05
CA ARG A 221 -11.20 9.31 -10.49
C ARG A 221 -10.65 10.52 -11.20
N ILE A 222 -9.55 10.35 -11.93
CA ILE A 222 -8.96 11.41 -12.75
C ILE A 222 -9.53 11.28 -14.18
N PRO A 223 -10.30 12.26 -14.66
CA PRO A 223 -10.94 12.20 -15.98
C PRO A 223 -9.90 12.12 -17.11
N ARG A 224 -10.25 11.46 -18.20
CA ARG A 224 -9.37 11.22 -19.36
C ARG A 224 -8.87 12.47 -20.08
N LEU A 225 -9.45 13.64 -19.81
CA LEU A 225 -9.13 14.91 -20.48
C LEU A 225 -8.23 15.84 -19.67
N ILE A 226 -7.73 15.37 -18.51
CA ILE A 226 -6.81 16.15 -17.66
C ILE A 226 -5.53 15.35 -17.38
N GLU A 227 -4.40 16.08 -17.22
CA GLU A 227 -3.08 15.46 -17.04
C GLU A 227 -2.77 15.14 -15.57
N GLY A 228 -3.74 15.31 -14.69
CA GLY A 228 -3.61 15.00 -13.28
C GLY A 228 -4.31 15.97 -12.36
N ILE A 229 -3.97 15.87 -11.09
CA ILE A 229 -4.44 16.73 -9.99
C ILE A 229 -3.20 17.27 -9.30
N GLU A 230 -3.17 18.58 -9.05
CA GLU A 230 -2.02 19.19 -8.38
C GLU A 230 -2.07 18.98 -6.86
N GLU A 231 -0.92 19.15 -6.20
CA GLU A 231 -0.86 19.16 -4.75
C GLU A 231 -1.68 20.31 -4.18
N GLY A 232 -2.47 20.02 -3.15
CA GLY A 232 -3.37 21.01 -2.53
C GLY A 232 -4.67 21.26 -3.29
N GLU A 233 -4.85 20.69 -4.47
CA GLU A 233 -6.08 20.78 -5.25
C GLU A 233 -7.19 19.96 -4.61
N ALA A 234 -8.40 20.52 -4.61
CA ALA A 234 -9.62 19.86 -4.16
C ALA A 234 -10.23 19.04 -5.29
N THR A 235 -10.58 17.80 -5.00
CA THR A 235 -11.19 16.87 -5.96
C THR A 235 -12.21 15.95 -5.29
N GLU A 236 -13.06 15.29 -6.09
CA GLU A 236 -13.97 14.28 -5.57
C GLU A 236 -13.27 12.92 -5.40
N ALA A 237 -13.62 12.21 -4.32
CA ALA A 237 -13.24 10.83 -4.07
C ALA A 237 -14.44 9.97 -3.72
N GLU A 238 -14.51 8.75 -4.26
CA GLU A 238 -15.52 7.74 -3.94
C GLU A 238 -15.05 6.92 -2.73
N LEU A 239 -15.82 6.93 -1.64
CA LEU A 239 -15.47 6.21 -0.42
C LEU A 239 -15.58 4.69 -0.57
N LEU A 240 -14.57 3.99 -0.07
CA LEU A 240 -14.56 2.55 0.13
C LEU A 240 -14.93 2.17 1.56
N VAL A 241 -14.84 3.13 2.48
CA VAL A 241 -15.17 3.00 3.90
C VAL A 241 -16.40 3.84 4.25
N ARG A 242 -16.98 3.61 5.42
CA ARG A 242 -18.08 4.45 5.91
C ARG A 242 -17.59 5.87 6.17
N LYS A 243 -18.40 6.88 5.86
CA LYS A 243 -18.06 8.30 6.04
C LYS A 243 -17.57 8.62 7.46
N GLY A 244 -18.15 8.00 8.48
CA GLY A 244 -17.72 8.21 9.88
C GLY A 244 -16.28 7.71 10.18
N ALA A 245 -15.73 6.80 9.40
CA ALA A 245 -14.35 6.35 9.57
C ALA A 245 -13.34 7.44 9.20
N VAL A 246 -13.67 8.32 8.25
CA VAL A 246 -12.82 9.45 7.84
C VAL A 246 -12.57 10.41 8.99
N GLU A 247 -13.60 10.65 9.81
CA GLU A 247 -13.54 11.55 10.97
C GLU A 247 -12.69 10.98 12.12
N ARG A 248 -12.54 9.66 12.16
CA ARG A 248 -11.78 8.94 13.19
C ARG A 248 -10.44 8.39 12.66
N THR A 249 -9.92 9.00 11.61
CA THR A 249 -8.61 8.65 11.07
C THR A 249 -7.56 9.65 11.54
N VAL A 250 -6.58 9.19 12.31
CA VAL A 250 -5.36 9.97 12.62
C VAL A 250 -4.39 9.82 11.47
N VAL A 251 -4.08 10.93 10.80
CA VAL A 251 -3.12 10.97 9.70
C VAL A 251 -1.72 11.26 10.23
N VAL A 252 -0.81 10.34 10.02
CA VAL A 252 0.62 10.47 10.34
C VAL A 252 1.39 10.52 9.03
N MET A 253 2.27 11.51 8.87
CA MET A 253 3.19 11.61 7.74
C MET A 253 4.62 11.70 8.26
N GLY A 254 5.57 11.06 7.59
CA GLY A 254 6.96 11.15 8.05
C GLY A 254 7.79 9.93 7.66
N SER A 255 8.81 9.66 8.45
CA SER A 255 9.66 8.50 8.23
C SER A 255 8.95 7.21 8.61
N HIS A 256 9.25 6.14 7.88
CA HIS A 256 8.75 4.81 8.20
C HIS A 256 9.39 4.26 9.47
N ASP A 257 8.57 3.62 10.31
CA ASP A 257 9.02 2.81 11.42
C ASP A 257 8.08 1.63 11.69
N LEU A 258 8.64 0.48 12.07
CA LEU A 258 7.86 -0.72 12.42
C LEU A 258 6.95 -0.49 13.63
N ALA A 259 7.36 0.39 14.55
CA ALA A 259 6.55 0.77 15.70
C ALA A 259 5.24 1.45 15.29
N LEU A 260 5.24 2.24 14.21
CA LEU A 260 4.01 2.86 13.68
C LEU A 260 3.05 1.83 13.07
N ASP A 261 3.57 0.80 12.41
CA ASP A 261 2.73 -0.28 11.86
C ASP A 261 2.10 -1.11 13.00
N LEU A 262 2.88 -1.40 14.06
CA LEU A 262 2.35 -2.03 15.26
C LEU A 262 1.34 -1.15 15.99
N LEU A 263 1.61 0.14 16.13
CA LEU A 263 0.71 1.11 16.74
C LEU A 263 -0.64 1.15 16.01
N ALA A 264 -0.61 1.18 14.67
CA ALA A 264 -1.82 1.14 13.86
C ALA A 264 -2.63 -0.15 14.07
N SER A 265 -1.94 -1.30 14.19
CA SER A 265 -2.56 -2.59 14.46
C SER A 265 -3.14 -2.67 15.87
N TRP A 266 -2.41 -2.19 16.86
CA TRP A 266 -2.82 -2.16 18.26
C TRP A 266 -4.05 -1.29 18.49
N ILE A 267 -4.03 -0.06 17.96
CA ILE A 267 -5.16 0.88 18.04
C ILE A 267 -6.43 0.24 17.45
N ARG A 268 -6.31 -0.43 16.29
CA ARG A 268 -7.46 -1.10 15.66
C ARG A 268 -8.00 -2.27 16.48
N GLN A 269 -7.17 -2.95 17.26
CA GLN A 269 -7.61 -4.02 18.17
C GLN A 269 -8.35 -3.47 19.37
N GLU A 270 -7.89 -2.36 19.96
CA GLU A 270 -8.55 -1.71 21.10
C GLU A 270 -9.83 -0.95 20.69
N ASP A 271 -9.76 -0.21 19.59
CA ASP A 271 -10.88 0.56 19.04
C ASP A 271 -10.98 0.35 17.51
N PRO A 272 -11.80 -0.62 17.07
CA PRO A 272 -11.98 -0.90 15.63
C PRO A 272 -12.51 0.28 14.81
N SER A 273 -13.05 1.31 15.46
CA SER A 273 -13.55 2.53 14.81
C SER A 273 -12.45 3.58 14.56
N LEU A 274 -11.31 3.46 15.22
CA LEU A 274 -10.16 4.37 15.09
C LEU A 274 -9.13 3.80 14.11
N THR A 275 -8.66 4.63 13.21
CA THR A 275 -7.65 4.25 12.22
C THR A 275 -6.43 5.17 12.33
N LEU A 276 -5.23 4.58 12.37
CA LEU A 276 -3.98 5.30 12.18
C LEU A 276 -3.52 5.15 10.73
N SER A 277 -3.51 6.24 9.98
CA SER A 277 -3.04 6.28 8.59
C SER A 277 -1.60 6.77 8.55
N SER A 278 -0.63 5.86 8.54
CA SER A 278 0.79 6.20 8.40
C SER A 278 1.20 6.27 6.93
N ASN A 279 1.81 7.40 6.54
CA ASN A 279 2.26 7.68 5.18
C ASN A 279 3.76 7.98 5.18
N HIS A 280 4.53 7.17 4.46
CA HIS A 280 5.99 7.19 4.48
C HIS A 280 6.52 8.17 3.43
N VAL A 281 6.83 9.39 3.86
CA VAL A 281 7.32 10.47 2.99
C VAL A 281 8.74 10.94 3.37
N GLY A 282 9.27 10.46 4.49
CA GLY A 282 10.52 10.93 5.10
C GLY A 282 10.28 12.00 6.16
N SER A 283 11.24 12.14 7.09
CA SER A 283 11.11 13.01 8.26
C SER A 283 10.86 14.48 7.90
N LEU A 284 11.64 15.03 6.96
CA LEU A 284 11.52 16.44 6.56
C LEU A 284 10.19 16.73 5.86
N GLU A 285 9.77 15.87 4.94
CA GLU A 285 8.48 16.00 4.26
C GLU A 285 7.32 15.84 5.23
N GLY A 286 7.47 15.05 6.30
CA GLY A 286 6.52 14.94 7.39
C GLY A 286 6.34 16.28 8.12
N ILE A 287 7.43 16.96 8.47
CA ILE A 287 7.40 18.30 9.09
C ILE A 287 6.74 19.31 8.15
N ILE A 288 7.06 19.28 6.86
CA ILE A 288 6.45 20.15 5.85
C ILE A 288 4.95 19.85 5.71
N ALA A 289 4.54 18.60 5.80
CA ALA A 289 3.13 18.20 5.76
C ALA A 289 2.34 18.77 6.95
N LEU A 290 2.93 18.85 8.15
CA LEU A 290 2.32 19.56 9.29
C LEU A 290 2.08 21.03 8.97
N LYS A 291 3.08 21.72 8.41
CA LYS A 291 2.96 23.13 8.01
C LYS A 291 1.84 23.35 7.00
N LYS A 292 1.64 22.43 6.08
CA LYS A 292 0.58 22.47 5.06
C LYS A 292 -0.80 22.06 5.59
N GLY A 293 -0.89 21.54 6.82
CA GLY A 293 -2.13 21.03 7.41
C GLY A 293 -2.60 19.71 6.77
N TYR A 294 -1.66 18.83 6.39
CA TYR A 294 -1.95 17.53 5.77
C TYR A 294 -1.89 16.36 6.75
N ALA A 295 -1.40 16.57 7.97
CA ALA A 295 -1.26 15.54 8.97
C ALA A 295 -1.58 16.04 10.38
N HIS A 296 -1.98 15.12 11.25
CA HIS A 296 -2.12 15.36 12.68
C HIS A 296 -0.79 15.25 13.40
N MET A 297 0.08 14.36 12.90
CA MET A 297 1.38 14.06 13.49
C MET A 297 2.42 13.84 12.39
N ALA A 298 3.68 14.16 12.70
CA ALA A 298 4.82 13.77 11.86
C ALA A 298 5.79 12.88 12.63
N GLY A 299 6.13 11.72 12.04
CA GLY A 299 7.21 10.88 12.53
C GLY A 299 8.57 11.38 12.04
N SER A 300 9.48 11.72 12.95
CA SER A 300 10.75 12.34 12.61
C SER A 300 11.92 11.86 13.47
N HIS A 301 13.11 11.79 12.84
CA HIS A 301 14.38 11.45 13.50
C HIS A 301 15.54 12.21 12.83
N LEU A 302 15.35 13.51 12.56
CA LEU A 302 16.35 14.35 11.91
C LEU A 302 17.40 14.81 12.92
N LEU A 303 18.64 14.37 12.72
CA LEU A 303 19.79 14.85 13.45
C LEU A 303 20.28 16.16 12.83
N ASP A 304 20.49 17.18 13.64
CA ASP A 304 21.23 18.37 13.22
C ASP A 304 22.74 18.13 13.49
N PRO A 305 23.57 18.07 12.43
CA PRO A 305 25.00 17.81 12.59
C PRO A 305 25.74 18.91 13.34
N ALA A 306 25.21 20.15 13.34
CA ALA A 306 25.88 21.29 13.97
C ALA A 306 25.69 21.30 15.50
N THR A 307 24.50 20.88 15.97
CA THR A 307 24.17 20.91 17.41
C THR A 307 24.16 19.54 18.06
N GLY A 308 24.03 18.44 17.28
CA GLY A 308 23.80 17.09 17.77
C GLY A 308 22.38 16.85 18.27
N GLU A 309 21.46 17.80 18.10
CA GLU A 309 20.06 17.70 18.54
C GLU A 309 19.19 17.05 17.49
N TYR A 310 18.18 16.29 17.94
CA TYR A 310 17.19 15.69 17.08
C TYR A 310 15.95 16.58 16.96
N ASN A 311 15.44 16.73 15.74
CA ASN A 311 14.15 17.31 15.37
C ASN A 311 13.97 18.81 15.71
N THR A 312 14.34 19.28 16.90
CA THR A 312 14.12 20.65 17.39
C THR A 312 14.61 21.74 16.44
N PRO A 313 15.84 21.71 15.89
CA PRO A 313 16.30 22.75 14.94
C PRO A 313 15.46 22.77 13.66
N TYR A 314 15.02 21.63 13.18
CA TYR A 314 14.15 21.55 12.00
C TYR A 314 12.73 22.05 12.28
N ILE A 315 12.17 21.76 13.46
CA ILE A 315 10.89 22.28 13.91
C ILE A 315 10.94 23.81 13.93
N GLN A 316 11.95 24.39 14.58
CA GLN A 316 12.15 25.84 14.65
C GLN A 316 12.26 26.47 13.26
N LYS A 317 12.98 25.83 12.35
CA LYS A 317 13.18 26.34 10.99
C LYS A 317 11.93 26.28 10.13
N TYR A 318 11.17 25.16 10.17
CA TYR A 318 10.10 24.89 9.22
C TYR A 318 8.70 25.16 9.75
N LEU A 319 8.47 25.08 11.08
CA LEU A 319 7.17 25.29 11.72
C LEU A 319 7.07 26.63 12.46
N SER A 320 7.89 27.62 12.06
CA SER A 320 7.88 28.96 12.65
C SER A 320 6.45 29.53 12.77
N GLY A 321 6.06 30.00 13.96
CA GLY A 321 4.73 30.49 14.28
C GLY A 321 3.69 29.40 14.63
N MET A 322 4.09 28.13 14.69
CA MET A 322 3.21 27.01 15.06
C MET A 322 3.67 26.38 16.38
N GLY A 323 2.83 26.43 17.42
CA GLY A 323 3.08 25.66 18.64
C GLY A 323 3.01 24.18 18.35
N VAL A 324 4.01 23.41 18.78
CA VAL A 324 4.05 21.96 18.62
C VAL A 324 4.46 21.27 19.92
N LYS A 325 3.92 20.08 20.11
CA LYS A 325 4.33 19.12 21.15
C LYS A 325 5.17 18.02 20.51
N ILE A 326 6.21 17.59 21.19
CA ILE A 326 7.03 16.43 20.80
C ILE A 326 6.68 15.29 21.74
N ILE A 327 6.31 14.13 21.20
CA ILE A 327 6.10 12.90 21.95
C ILE A 327 7.18 11.90 21.56
N HIS A 328 7.95 11.43 22.51
CA HIS A 328 8.99 10.43 22.26
C HIS A 328 8.38 9.09 21.88
N LEU A 329 8.79 8.53 20.73
CA LEU A 329 8.41 7.18 20.34
C LEU A 329 9.40 6.15 20.85
N ALA A 330 10.67 6.27 20.51
CA ALA A 330 11.73 5.38 20.97
C ALA A 330 13.12 5.88 20.56
N TYR A 331 14.15 5.38 21.23
CA TYR A 331 15.50 5.35 20.66
C TYR A 331 15.67 4.05 19.86
N ARG A 332 16.28 4.15 18.67
CA ARG A 332 16.46 3.01 17.75
C ARG A 332 17.92 2.76 17.47
N GLN A 333 18.32 1.50 17.49
CA GLN A 333 19.67 1.13 17.10
C GLN A 333 19.79 1.14 15.58
N GLN A 334 20.56 2.06 15.03
CA GLN A 334 20.99 2.11 13.64
C GLN A 334 22.29 1.32 13.45
N GLY A 335 22.46 0.69 12.30
CA GLY A 335 23.67 -0.06 12.00
C GLY A 335 23.68 -0.67 10.61
N TYR A 336 24.71 -1.44 10.34
CA TYR A 336 24.85 -2.18 9.09
C TYR A 336 24.03 -3.46 9.11
N ILE A 337 23.15 -3.61 8.16
CA ILE A 337 22.39 -4.84 7.90
C ILE A 337 23.22 -5.68 6.92
N LEU A 338 23.52 -6.91 7.28
CA LEU A 338 24.49 -7.77 6.63
C LEU A 338 23.91 -9.16 6.37
N PRO A 339 24.36 -9.89 5.33
CA PRO A 339 24.05 -11.29 5.17
C PRO A 339 24.57 -12.10 6.37
N HIS A 340 23.96 -13.26 6.62
CA HIS A 340 24.37 -14.15 7.69
C HIS A 340 25.88 -14.46 7.62
N ALA A 341 26.52 -14.48 8.80
CA ALA A 341 27.97 -14.66 9.00
C ALA A 341 28.85 -13.52 8.45
N ASN A 342 28.27 -12.37 8.02
CA ASN A 342 29.01 -11.20 7.53
C ASN A 342 30.18 -11.58 6.59
N PRO A 343 29.91 -12.18 5.42
CA PRO A 343 30.93 -12.81 4.58
C PRO A 343 31.97 -11.83 4.04
N ARG A 344 31.67 -10.53 4.05
CA ARG A 344 32.58 -9.43 3.64
C ARG A 344 33.38 -8.84 4.79
N GLY A 345 33.08 -9.22 6.05
CA GLY A 345 33.78 -8.74 7.24
C GLY A 345 33.56 -7.26 7.55
N ILE A 346 32.44 -6.66 7.11
CA ILE A 346 32.15 -5.23 7.23
C ILE A 346 31.90 -4.89 8.70
N LYS A 347 32.64 -3.91 9.22
CA LYS A 347 32.55 -3.43 10.61
C LYS A 347 32.59 -1.92 10.74
N HIS A 348 33.23 -1.24 9.79
CA HIS A 348 33.48 0.20 9.82
C HIS A 348 32.92 0.86 8.57
N LEU A 349 32.72 2.18 8.65
CA LEU A 349 32.21 2.97 7.52
C LEU A 349 33.13 2.92 6.30
N SER A 350 34.46 2.92 6.55
CA SER A 350 35.47 2.78 5.50
C SER A 350 35.37 1.50 4.68
N ASP A 351 34.81 0.43 5.27
CA ASP A 351 34.66 -0.85 4.58
C ASP A 351 33.65 -0.76 3.43
N LEU A 352 32.71 0.20 3.47
CA LEU A 352 31.73 0.41 2.40
C LEU A 352 32.37 0.83 1.07
N ALA A 353 33.53 1.48 1.12
CA ALA A 353 34.32 1.86 -0.05
C ALA A 353 35.24 0.73 -0.56
N GLY A 354 35.15 -0.47 0.04
CA GLY A 354 35.95 -1.63 -0.35
C GLY A 354 35.58 -2.21 -1.72
N ASP A 355 36.58 -2.75 -2.42
CA ASP A 355 36.40 -3.31 -3.76
C ASP A 355 35.35 -4.42 -3.78
N GLY A 356 34.38 -4.32 -4.67
CA GLY A 356 33.32 -5.30 -4.91
C GLY A 356 32.26 -5.40 -3.81
N ILE A 357 32.18 -4.42 -2.91
CA ILE A 357 31.11 -4.29 -1.93
C ILE A 357 29.97 -3.46 -2.55
N ARG A 358 28.77 -4.05 -2.60
CA ARG A 358 27.56 -3.39 -3.09
C ARG A 358 26.74 -2.91 -1.89
N PHE A 359 26.64 -1.59 -1.77
CA PHE A 359 25.84 -0.94 -0.76
C PHE A 359 24.42 -0.66 -1.29
N ILE A 360 23.41 -0.67 -0.42
CA ILE A 360 22.08 -0.17 -0.69
C ILE A 360 21.72 0.91 0.31
N ASN A 361 21.32 2.07 -0.19
CA ASN A 361 21.04 3.25 0.61
C ASN A 361 19.56 3.40 0.94
N ARG A 362 19.27 4.31 1.83
CA ARG A 362 17.94 4.86 2.04
C ARG A 362 17.71 6.05 1.13
N GLN A 363 16.45 6.31 0.80
CA GLN A 363 16.04 7.45 -0.01
C GLN A 363 16.59 8.77 0.52
N ARG A 364 16.90 9.70 -0.38
CA ARG A 364 17.30 11.06 -0.03
C ARG A 364 16.26 11.73 0.86
N GLY A 365 16.72 12.46 1.90
CA GLY A 365 15.87 13.10 2.88
C GLY A 365 15.38 12.19 4.02
N SER A 366 15.73 10.90 4.02
CA SER A 366 15.53 10.05 5.20
C SER A 366 16.60 10.36 6.26
N GLY A 367 16.24 10.27 7.56
CA GLY A 367 17.20 10.50 8.63
C GLY A 367 18.40 9.55 8.59
N THR A 368 18.21 8.29 8.21
CA THR A 368 19.30 7.31 8.01
C THR A 368 20.24 7.72 6.90
N ARG A 369 19.75 8.33 5.81
CA ARG A 369 20.60 8.89 4.74
C ARG A 369 21.37 10.10 5.25
N VAL A 370 20.71 11.00 5.97
CA VAL A 370 21.36 12.18 6.57
C VAL A 370 22.46 11.76 7.55
N LEU A 371 22.19 10.74 8.38
CA LEU A 371 23.20 10.17 9.29
C LEU A 371 24.40 9.61 8.50
N LEU A 372 24.15 8.82 7.47
CA LEU A 372 25.22 8.26 6.63
C LEU A 372 26.06 9.36 6.01
N ASP A 373 25.42 10.35 5.38
CA ASP A 373 26.09 11.46 4.70
C ASP A 373 26.97 12.26 5.69
N TYR A 374 26.45 12.51 6.89
CA TYR A 374 27.21 13.14 7.99
C TYR A 374 28.44 12.32 8.41
N LEU A 375 28.27 11.00 8.60
CA LEU A 375 29.38 10.13 9.00
C LEU A 375 30.44 10.02 7.90
N ILE A 376 30.04 9.94 6.63
CA ILE A 376 30.96 9.92 5.47
C ILE A 376 31.79 11.21 5.43
N GLU A 377 31.15 12.36 5.60
CA GLU A 377 31.83 13.66 5.63
C GLU A 377 32.79 13.76 6.82
N LYS A 378 32.34 13.36 8.01
CA LYS A 378 33.15 13.38 9.25
C LYS A 378 34.39 12.51 9.16
N ASP A 379 34.30 11.33 8.55
CA ASP A 379 35.38 10.37 8.41
C ASP A 379 36.22 10.61 7.15
N GLY A 380 35.87 11.62 6.32
CA GLY A 380 36.59 11.99 5.10
C GLY A 380 36.52 10.94 3.99
N ILE A 381 35.43 10.16 3.95
CA ILE A 381 35.20 9.12 2.93
C ILE A 381 34.56 9.77 1.70
N ASP A 382 35.06 9.45 0.51
CA ASP A 382 34.45 9.89 -0.73
C ASP A 382 33.26 8.98 -1.09
N ALA A 383 32.04 9.55 -1.05
CA ALA A 383 30.82 8.83 -1.39
C ALA A 383 30.85 8.19 -2.79
N ALA A 384 31.62 8.76 -3.73
CA ALA A 384 31.79 8.21 -5.07
C ALA A 384 32.52 6.85 -5.10
N GLN A 385 33.24 6.52 -4.03
CA GLN A 385 33.90 5.23 -3.89
C GLN A 385 32.97 4.12 -3.37
N ILE A 386 31.78 4.47 -2.87
CA ILE A 386 30.81 3.51 -2.35
C ILE A 386 29.93 3.04 -3.52
N THR A 387 30.16 1.83 -4.00
CA THR A 387 29.34 1.23 -5.07
C THR A 387 27.91 1.01 -4.57
N GLY A 388 26.90 1.60 -5.25
CA GLY A 388 25.50 1.52 -4.86
C GLY A 388 25.02 2.66 -3.94
N TYR A 389 25.87 3.67 -3.68
CA TYR A 389 25.49 4.84 -2.88
C TYR A 389 24.23 5.57 -3.40
N GLU A 390 24.02 5.58 -4.71
CA GLU A 390 22.83 6.18 -5.36
C GLU A 390 21.67 5.19 -5.52
N GLU A 391 21.83 3.91 -5.18
CA GLU A 391 20.74 2.93 -5.17
C GLU A 391 19.95 3.06 -3.89
N GLU A 392 18.63 3.26 -4.00
CA GLU A 392 17.78 3.66 -2.88
C GLU A 392 16.66 2.66 -2.60
N GLU A 393 16.36 2.50 -1.29
CA GLU A 393 15.17 1.81 -0.77
C GLU A 393 14.37 2.73 0.16
N PHE A 394 13.03 2.63 0.07
CA PHE A 394 12.12 3.54 0.77
C PHE A 394 11.82 3.14 2.22
N THR A 395 12.14 1.91 2.63
CA THR A 395 11.90 1.41 3.98
C THR A 395 13.11 0.67 4.53
N HIS A 396 13.26 0.60 5.86
CA HIS A 396 14.31 -0.22 6.47
C HIS A 396 14.18 -1.70 6.10
N LEU A 397 12.93 -2.19 6.00
CA LEU A 397 12.67 -3.57 5.58
C LEU A 397 13.06 -3.79 4.10
N GLY A 398 12.85 -2.79 3.23
CA GLY A 398 13.31 -2.83 1.84
C GLY A 398 14.83 -2.99 1.73
N VAL A 399 15.59 -2.27 2.55
CA VAL A 399 17.06 -2.44 2.66
C VAL A 399 17.40 -3.88 3.10
N ALA A 400 16.73 -4.38 4.13
CA ALA A 400 16.96 -5.75 4.61
C ALA A 400 16.61 -6.80 3.55
N VAL A 401 15.53 -6.61 2.77
CA VAL A 401 15.17 -7.47 1.64
C VAL A 401 16.24 -7.44 0.54
N ALA A 402 16.79 -6.26 0.21
CA ALA A 402 17.85 -6.14 -0.78
C ALA A 402 19.11 -6.92 -0.37
N VAL A 403 19.47 -6.87 0.92
CA VAL A 403 20.58 -7.65 1.49
C VAL A 403 20.25 -9.15 1.50
N LYS A 404 19.06 -9.55 1.97
CA LYS A 404 18.62 -10.96 2.02
C LYS A 404 18.61 -11.62 0.65
N SER A 405 18.18 -10.90 -0.38
CA SER A 405 18.12 -11.38 -1.77
C SER A 405 19.47 -11.42 -2.48
N GLY A 406 20.53 -10.90 -1.86
CA GLY A 406 21.86 -10.80 -2.49
C GLY A 406 21.98 -9.68 -3.53
N ARG A 407 21.01 -8.76 -3.61
CA ARG A 407 21.12 -7.56 -4.45
C ARG A 407 22.19 -6.60 -3.92
N ALA A 408 22.32 -6.52 -2.60
CA ALA A 408 23.35 -5.77 -1.92
C ALA A 408 24.12 -6.65 -0.91
N ASP A 409 25.36 -6.29 -0.62
CA ASP A 409 26.21 -6.95 0.37
C ASP A 409 26.04 -6.30 1.77
N VAL A 410 25.60 -5.05 1.81
CA VAL A 410 25.34 -4.29 3.04
C VAL A 410 24.37 -3.13 2.77
N GLY A 411 23.61 -2.76 3.80
CA GLY A 411 22.80 -1.54 3.81
C GLY A 411 22.73 -0.96 5.21
N LEU A 412 22.38 0.34 5.32
CA LEU A 412 22.20 0.99 6.61
C LEU A 412 20.72 0.99 7.01
N GLY A 413 20.42 0.58 8.25
CA GLY A 413 19.06 0.52 8.75
C GLY A 413 18.97 0.22 10.23
N ILE A 414 17.74 0.00 10.72
CA ILE A 414 17.47 -0.32 12.12
C ILE A 414 17.61 -1.82 12.39
N TYR A 415 18.03 -2.16 13.63
CA TYR A 415 18.17 -3.55 14.06
C TYR A 415 16.91 -4.39 13.87
N GLY A 416 15.72 -3.82 14.14
CA GLY A 416 14.45 -4.54 13.97
C GLY A 416 14.22 -5.05 12.55
N ALA A 417 14.71 -4.34 11.52
CA ALA A 417 14.60 -4.78 10.12
C ALA A 417 15.54 -5.95 9.82
N ALA A 418 16.75 -5.95 10.35
CA ALA A 418 17.69 -7.06 10.24
C ALA A 418 17.14 -8.32 10.92
N LYS A 419 16.65 -8.17 12.15
CA LYS A 419 16.06 -9.25 12.95
C LYS A 419 14.85 -9.88 12.28
N ALA A 420 13.96 -9.07 11.68
CA ALA A 420 12.75 -9.55 11.00
C ALA A 420 13.05 -10.51 9.84
N LEU A 421 14.23 -10.41 9.23
CA LEU A 421 14.66 -11.24 8.10
C LEU A 421 15.81 -12.19 8.45
N ASP A 422 16.14 -12.36 9.74
CA ASP A 422 17.23 -13.22 10.20
C ASP A 422 18.54 -12.88 9.48
N LEU A 423 18.96 -11.60 9.60
CA LEU A 423 20.19 -11.03 9.05
C LEU A 423 21.11 -10.61 10.18
N ASP A 424 22.42 -10.62 9.93
CA ASP A 424 23.40 -10.10 10.84
C ASP A 424 23.35 -8.56 10.91
N PHE A 425 23.78 -8.02 12.04
CA PHE A 425 23.74 -6.60 12.30
C PHE A 425 24.99 -6.13 13.05
N VAL A 426 25.59 -5.05 12.55
CA VAL A 426 26.68 -4.36 13.26
C VAL A 426 26.15 -3.00 13.71
N PRO A 427 26.03 -2.75 15.03
CA PRO A 427 25.50 -1.48 15.55
C PRO A 427 26.44 -0.32 15.22
N LEU A 428 25.85 0.83 14.86
CA LEU A 428 26.58 2.04 14.53
C LEU A 428 26.24 3.19 15.48
N GLU A 429 24.97 3.57 15.59
CA GLU A 429 24.52 4.74 16.34
C GLU A 429 23.12 4.52 16.89
N GLN A 430 22.77 5.21 17.99
CA GLN A 430 21.38 5.32 18.45
C GLN A 430 20.74 6.60 17.93
N GLU A 431 19.55 6.51 17.39
CA GLU A 431 18.80 7.68 16.93
C GLU A 431 17.49 7.85 17.69
N ARG A 432 17.11 9.09 17.97
CA ARG A 432 15.84 9.43 18.60
C ARG A 432 14.75 9.57 17.55
N TYR A 433 13.65 8.84 17.69
CA TYR A 433 12.47 8.95 16.86
C TYR A 433 11.33 9.56 17.67
N ASP A 434 10.75 10.66 17.18
CA ASP A 434 9.68 11.40 17.82
C ASP A 434 8.45 11.52 16.92
N LEU A 435 7.30 11.72 17.56
CA LEU A 435 6.07 12.19 16.96
C LEU A 435 5.92 13.69 17.24
N ILE A 436 5.91 14.50 16.20
CA ILE A 436 5.73 15.95 16.26
C ILE A 436 4.24 16.24 16.04
N ILE A 437 3.58 16.90 16.98
CA ILE A 437 2.13 17.13 16.98
C ILE A 437 1.86 18.62 17.10
N PRO A 438 1.21 19.27 16.12
CA PRO A 438 0.75 20.64 16.26
C PRO A 438 -0.18 20.79 17.47
N GLN A 439 0.01 21.85 18.25
CA GLN A 439 -0.79 22.13 19.46
C GLN A 439 -2.30 22.11 19.18
N ALA A 440 -2.71 22.57 17.98
CA ALA A 440 -4.10 22.57 17.55
C ALA A 440 -4.75 21.18 17.47
N PHE A 441 -3.94 20.12 17.34
CA PHE A 441 -4.43 18.74 17.25
C PHE A 441 -4.13 17.91 18.51
N PHE A 442 -3.36 18.46 19.46
CA PHE A 442 -2.90 17.69 20.61
C PHE A 442 -4.07 17.15 21.45
N ASP A 443 -5.08 18.00 21.71
CA ASP A 443 -6.24 17.61 22.51
C ASP A 443 -7.35 16.88 21.72
N ASN A 444 -7.11 16.56 20.44
CA ASN A 444 -8.05 15.78 19.64
C ASN A 444 -8.18 14.35 20.20
N PRO A 445 -9.41 13.86 20.52
CA PRO A 445 -9.58 12.55 21.16
C PRO A 445 -8.93 11.38 20.42
N PRO A 446 -8.99 11.24 19.08
CA PRO A 446 -8.21 10.27 18.33
C PRO A 446 -6.70 10.38 18.54
N VAL A 447 -6.14 11.59 18.61
CA VAL A 447 -4.71 11.82 18.85
C VAL A 447 -4.34 11.44 20.28
N GLN A 448 -5.16 11.81 21.27
CA GLN A 448 -4.95 11.44 22.67
C GLN A 448 -4.98 9.91 22.86
N LYS A 449 -5.86 9.20 22.14
CA LYS A 449 -5.86 7.72 22.18
C LYS A 449 -4.55 7.11 21.66
N VAL A 450 -3.95 7.70 20.62
CA VAL A 450 -2.62 7.29 20.14
C VAL A 450 -1.58 7.46 21.23
N ILE A 451 -1.57 8.62 21.92
CA ILE A 451 -0.62 8.92 23.01
C ILE A 451 -0.84 7.98 24.21
N GLU A 452 -2.10 7.69 24.55
CA GLU A 452 -2.44 6.73 25.61
C GLU A 452 -1.85 5.35 25.33
N VAL A 453 -1.98 4.85 24.11
CA VAL A 453 -1.39 3.55 23.71
C VAL A 453 0.13 3.58 23.84
N LEU A 454 0.79 4.66 23.41
CA LEU A 454 2.25 4.79 23.58
C LEU A 454 2.69 4.74 25.03
N ARG A 455 1.84 5.20 25.98
CA ARG A 455 2.11 5.18 27.40
C ARG A 455 1.84 3.83 28.08
N SER A 456 1.16 2.90 27.36
CA SER A 456 0.84 1.58 27.95
C SER A 456 2.06 0.68 28.04
N GLU A 457 2.17 -0.07 29.14
CA GLU A 457 3.26 -1.02 29.34
C GLU A 457 3.21 -2.17 28.35
N GLU A 458 2.00 -2.61 28.01
CA GLU A 458 1.76 -3.70 27.08
C GLU A 458 2.27 -3.37 25.67
N PHE A 459 2.03 -2.14 25.20
CA PHE A 459 2.52 -1.69 23.90
C PHE A 459 4.03 -1.53 23.89
N ARG A 460 4.62 -0.95 24.96
CA ARG A 460 6.08 -0.85 25.11
C ARG A 460 6.76 -2.22 25.02
N ALA A 461 6.23 -3.20 25.74
CA ALA A 461 6.74 -4.57 25.68
C ALA A 461 6.67 -5.20 24.28
N GLN A 462 5.68 -4.83 23.47
CA GLN A 462 5.60 -5.28 22.05
C GLN A 462 6.68 -4.64 21.18
N ILE A 463 6.96 -3.35 21.38
CA ILE A 463 8.02 -2.65 20.64
C ILE A 463 9.40 -3.23 20.99
N GLU A 464 9.66 -3.50 22.25
CA GLU A 464 10.92 -4.11 22.70
C GLU A 464 11.17 -5.49 22.08
N ARG A 465 10.10 -6.27 21.85
CA ARG A 465 10.19 -7.57 21.15
C ARG A 465 10.67 -7.49 19.71
N LEU A 466 10.48 -6.34 19.04
CA LEU A 466 11.07 -6.10 17.72
C LEU A 466 12.60 -6.15 17.78
N GLY A 467 13.16 -5.69 18.91
CA GLY A 467 14.60 -5.59 19.16
C GLY A 467 15.23 -4.30 18.64
N GLY A 468 16.21 -3.80 19.36
CA GLY A 468 16.91 -2.56 19.01
C GLY A 468 16.12 -1.29 19.26
N TYR A 469 15.07 -1.36 20.07
CA TYR A 469 14.28 -0.22 20.55
C TYR A 469 14.50 -0.06 22.06
N ASP A 470 14.82 1.16 22.48
CA ASP A 470 14.74 1.60 23.87
C ASP A 470 13.47 2.43 24.02
N THR A 471 12.55 1.94 24.84
CA THR A 471 11.21 2.53 25.06
C THR A 471 11.13 3.25 26.41
N SER A 472 12.24 3.50 27.10
CA SER A 472 12.28 4.08 28.45
C SER A 472 11.53 5.43 28.54
N SER A 473 11.62 6.27 27.49
CA SER A 473 10.94 7.57 27.41
C SER A 473 9.70 7.55 26.49
N MET A 474 9.21 6.37 26.06
CA MET A 474 8.08 6.27 25.14
C MET A 474 6.81 6.92 25.73
N GLY A 475 6.17 7.79 24.94
CA GLY A 475 4.95 8.51 25.35
C GLY A 475 5.19 9.70 26.28
N GLU A 476 6.45 10.00 26.63
CA GLU A 476 6.81 11.21 27.37
C GLU A 476 6.75 12.44 26.44
N GLU A 477 6.37 13.58 27.02
CA GLU A 477 6.42 14.84 26.33
C GLU A 477 7.85 15.39 26.38
N GLY A 478 8.43 15.67 25.23
CA GLY A 478 9.65 16.45 25.12
C GLY A 478 9.41 17.92 25.41
N GLU A 479 10.46 18.73 25.31
CA GLU A 479 10.33 20.18 25.50
C GLU A 479 9.31 20.78 24.52
N GLU A 480 8.45 21.66 25.04
CA GLU A 480 7.53 22.42 24.21
C GLU A 480 8.31 23.39 23.32
N VAL A 481 8.22 23.22 22.02
CA VAL A 481 8.87 24.13 21.06
C VAL A 481 7.87 25.20 20.69
N THR A 482 7.94 26.33 21.36
CA THR A 482 7.25 27.57 20.96
C THR A 482 8.11 28.27 19.92
N VAL A 483 7.67 28.32 18.67
CA VAL A 483 8.44 28.87 17.55
C VAL A 483 7.87 30.20 17.09
#